data_10b9eeee9ceceb5303a960c7fb48812a
#
_entry.id   10b9eeee9ceceb5303a960c7fb48812a
#
_cell.length_a   1.000
_cell.length_b   1.000
_cell.length_c   1.000
_cell.angle_alpha   90.00
_cell.angle_beta   90.00
_cell.angle_gamma   90.00
#
_symmetry.space_group_name_H-M   'P 1'
#
loop_
_entity.id
_entity.type
_entity.pdbx_description
1 polymer ?
#
loop_
_entity_poly.entity_id
_entity_poly.type
_entity_poly.pdbx_seq_one_letter_code
_entity_poly.pdbx_strand_id
1 'polypeptide(L)'
;MICLEEGVVTTAFSIRHVKTRRYSLILKTVIKRYLSRSPIYVLALYASVLIFLVYTCAYAFRKPFTVGLYSGETLWGFDIKILYVLFEIIGYALSKFIGVRLLPGMKSHQRIYYIIGMMSFSELALLGFAVLPPYLKVFSIFLSGLPLGMVWGVLFSYIEGRRISEVLNVGLSVALIVSSGLVKTLGQFVLDDFSVGEYWMPFVTGAVCFPIMLLCVYLLNQVPAPTALDIKLRSKRLPMNREERRLFLRRFFGGICLLILFYAALTVFRELRDSFAADIWSELRVSGAFVFTQTEIPIAFFVLLLMSLIVFIRNNRLALNIIYVITVLGGLLMIFSTLLYVFGYISSIFWMILSGLGLYMGYIPFTYLVERLIASLKVVSTTVFLIYLADSFGYLGTTVVFLVKNFSNWDISWTSMVVRTSIIVGVISVLTIVLIYRYFRKQLNSIDLIPHTND
;
A
#
# COMPACT_ATOMS: atom_id res chain seq x y z
N MET A 1 16.32 47.31 38.62
CA MET A 1 16.27 47.40 37.14
C MET A 1 16.25 46.05 36.47
N ILE A 2 15.75 44.97 37.11
CA ILE A 2 15.70 43.58 36.58
C ILE A 2 14.26 43.07 36.42
N CYS A 3 13.23 43.80 36.89
CA CYS A 3 11.84 43.36 36.79
C CYS A 3 11.06 43.85 35.54
N LEU A 4 11.66 44.63 34.63
CA LEU A 4 11.01 45.15 33.45
C LEU A 4 11.25 44.36 32.16
N GLU A 5 12.28 43.49 32.13
CA GLU A 5 12.59 42.69 30.92
C GLU A 5 11.78 41.39 30.78
N GLU A 6 11.40 40.74 31.90
CA GLU A 6 10.55 39.55 31.85
C GLU A 6 9.10 39.80 31.38
N GLY A 7 8.55 40.99 31.64
CA GLY A 7 7.20 41.36 31.22
C GLY A 7 7.07 41.60 29.70
N VAL A 8 8.16 42.07 29.05
CA VAL A 8 8.17 42.36 27.60
C VAL A 8 8.38 41.10 26.76
N VAL A 9 9.18 40.15 27.24
CA VAL A 9 9.41 38.87 26.53
C VAL A 9 8.16 38.00 26.61
N THR A 10 7.49 37.91 27.71
CA THR A 10 6.21 37.15 27.88
C THR A 10 5.06 37.74 27.07
N THR A 11 4.93 39.06 26.99
CA THR A 11 3.92 39.69 26.14
C THR A 11 4.21 39.58 24.65
N ALA A 12 5.47 39.66 24.22
CA ALA A 12 5.86 39.48 22.81
C ALA A 12 5.64 38.01 22.36
N PHE A 13 5.92 37.02 23.21
CA PHE A 13 5.65 35.61 22.95
C PHE A 13 4.15 35.30 22.87
N SER A 14 3.33 35.91 23.77
CA SER A 14 1.88 35.78 23.77
C SER A 14 1.26 36.43 22.53
N ILE A 15 1.71 37.59 22.10
CA ILE A 15 1.20 38.30 20.91
C ILE A 15 1.57 37.54 19.64
N ARG A 16 2.77 36.95 19.54
CA ARG A 16 3.14 36.07 18.42
C ARG A 16 2.27 34.82 18.36
N HIS A 17 1.98 34.16 19.47
CA HIS A 17 1.12 32.99 19.54
C HIS A 17 -0.32 33.30 19.13
N VAL A 18 -0.86 34.43 19.53
CA VAL A 18 -2.23 34.88 19.18
C VAL A 18 -2.30 35.23 17.68
N LYS A 19 -1.30 35.92 17.13
CA LYS A 19 -1.25 36.25 15.70
C LYS A 19 -1.14 34.98 14.86
N THR A 20 -0.25 34.04 15.17
CA THR A 20 -0.10 32.76 14.42
C THR A 20 -1.38 31.92 14.48
N ARG A 21 -2.04 31.85 15.61
CA ARG A 21 -3.32 31.17 15.77
C ARG A 21 -4.44 31.79 14.95
N ARG A 22 -4.47 33.13 14.87
CA ARG A 22 -5.44 33.88 14.06
C ARG A 22 -5.22 33.72 12.57
N TYR A 23 -3.96 33.75 12.10
CA TYR A 23 -3.61 33.45 10.68
C TYR A 23 -3.93 32.02 10.28
N SER A 24 -3.66 31.03 11.13
CA SER A 24 -4.00 29.62 10.83
C SER A 24 -5.52 29.40 10.76
N LEU A 25 -6.30 30.06 11.60
CA LEU A 25 -7.78 30.02 11.56
C LEU A 25 -8.33 30.67 10.29
N ILE A 26 -7.79 31.82 9.89
CA ILE A 26 -8.18 32.51 8.66
C ILE A 26 -7.84 31.66 7.44
N LEU A 27 -6.62 31.14 7.35
CA LEU A 27 -6.18 30.27 6.25
C LEU A 27 -7.03 29.00 6.14
N LYS A 28 -7.31 28.36 7.28
CA LYS A 28 -8.22 27.20 7.37
C LYS A 28 -9.61 27.51 6.82
N THR A 29 -10.17 28.65 7.19
CA THR A 29 -11.51 29.06 6.75
C THR A 29 -11.52 29.40 5.26
N VAL A 30 -10.47 30.05 4.74
CA VAL A 30 -10.33 30.41 3.32
C VAL A 30 -10.19 29.17 2.45
N ILE A 31 -9.27 28.26 2.76
CA ILE A 31 -9.06 27.02 1.98
C ILE A 31 -10.35 26.17 1.97
N LYS A 32 -10.95 25.95 3.14
CA LYS A 32 -12.19 25.16 3.25
C LYS A 32 -13.34 25.79 2.46
N ARG A 33 -13.48 27.12 2.48
CA ARG A 33 -14.49 27.87 1.72
C ARG A 33 -14.24 27.78 0.23
N TYR A 34 -12.98 27.91 -0.21
CA TYR A 34 -12.60 27.75 -1.61
C TYR A 34 -12.94 26.34 -2.11
N LEU A 35 -12.48 25.30 -1.41
CA LEU A 35 -12.73 23.91 -1.79
C LEU A 35 -14.21 23.54 -1.80
N SER A 36 -15.03 24.13 -0.89
CA SER A 36 -16.48 23.87 -0.88
C SER A 36 -17.23 24.48 -2.05
N ARG A 37 -16.65 25.48 -2.72
CA ARG A 37 -17.20 26.16 -3.90
C ARG A 37 -16.55 25.71 -5.21
N SER A 38 -15.44 25.00 -5.14
CA SER A 38 -14.69 24.53 -6.29
C SER A 38 -15.42 23.41 -7.02
N PRO A 39 -15.21 23.28 -8.34
CA PRO A 39 -15.67 22.14 -9.11
C PRO A 39 -15.17 20.83 -8.53
N ILE A 40 -15.93 19.75 -8.68
CA ILE A 40 -15.65 18.45 -8.09
C ILE A 40 -14.29 17.87 -8.52
N TYR A 41 -13.85 18.16 -9.76
CA TYR A 41 -12.54 17.72 -10.26
C TYR A 41 -11.35 18.42 -9.56
N VAL A 42 -11.50 19.70 -9.17
CA VAL A 42 -10.49 20.43 -8.39
C VAL A 42 -10.34 19.83 -7.01
N LEU A 43 -11.47 19.52 -6.35
CA LEU A 43 -11.48 18.84 -5.06
C LEU A 43 -10.87 17.44 -5.16
N ALA A 44 -11.17 16.71 -6.23
CA ALA A 44 -10.61 15.39 -6.50
C ALA A 44 -9.08 15.46 -6.65
N LEU A 45 -8.58 16.36 -7.50
CA LEU A 45 -7.15 16.54 -7.72
C LEU A 45 -6.42 16.95 -6.42
N TYR A 46 -6.96 17.92 -5.71
CA TYR A 46 -6.41 18.38 -4.43
C TYR A 46 -6.30 17.23 -3.40
N ALA A 47 -7.39 16.49 -3.20
CA ALA A 47 -7.41 15.38 -2.27
C ALA A 47 -6.50 14.23 -2.71
N SER A 48 -6.46 13.88 -4.01
CA SER A 48 -5.60 12.82 -4.54
C SER A 48 -4.12 13.12 -4.35
N VAL A 49 -3.69 14.35 -4.68
CA VAL A 49 -2.29 14.77 -4.52
C VAL A 49 -1.87 14.73 -3.05
N LEU A 50 -2.71 15.25 -2.15
CA LEU A 50 -2.38 15.23 -0.72
C LEU A 50 -2.38 13.82 -0.13
N ILE A 51 -3.32 12.96 -0.52
CA ILE A 51 -3.35 11.56 -0.09
C ILE A 51 -2.11 10.83 -0.60
N PHE A 52 -1.72 11.05 -1.87
CA PHE A 52 -0.51 10.51 -2.45
C PHE A 52 0.73 10.94 -1.63
N LEU A 53 0.87 12.24 -1.34
CA LEU A 53 2.01 12.77 -0.59
C LEU A 53 2.03 12.25 0.86
N VAL A 54 0.91 12.23 1.57
CA VAL A 54 0.83 11.68 2.94
C VAL A 54 1.20 10.20 2.95
N TYR A 55 0.71 9.44 1.96
CA TYR A 55 1.00 8.02 1.86
C TYR A 55 2.47 7.76 1.51
N THR A 56 3.05 8.57 0.62
CA THR A 56 4.48 8.51 0.29
C THR A 56 5.34 8.84 1.52
N CYS A 57 5.00 9.90 2.26
CA CYS A 57 5.70 10.19 3.52
C CYS A 57 5.54 9.05 4.55
N ALA A 58 4.37 8.41 4.64
CA ALA A 58 4.19 7.25 5.51
C ALA A 58 5.10 6.08 5.13
N TYR A 59 5.36 5.87 3.83
CA TYR A 59 6.32 4.87 3.37
C TYR A 59 7.77 5.16 3.81
N ALA A 60 8.13 6.43 4.08
CA ALA A 60 9.45 6.79 4.59
C ALA A 60 9.73 6.24 6.00
N PHE A 61 8.69 5.87 6.75
CA PHE A 61 8.83 5.19 8.05
C PHE A 61 8.80 3.66 7.93
N ARG A 62 8.61 3.13 6.72
CA ARG A 62 8.41 1.71 6.50
C ARG A 62 9.53 1.07 5.69
N LYS A 63 9.88 1.62 4.55
CA LYS A 63 10.68 0.94 3.54
C LYS A 63 12.16 1.31 3.47
N PRO A 64 12.63 2.46 3.96
CA PRO A 64 14.05 2.79 3.85
C PRO A 64 14.98 1.74 4.45
N PHE A 65 14.67 1.13 5.59
CA PHE A 65 15.52 0.11 6.20
C PHE A 65 15.85 -1.05 5.24
N THR A 66 15.02 -1.31 4.23
CA THR A 66 15.26 -2.37 3.24
C THR A 66 16.35 -2.01 2.23
N VAL A 67 16.81 -0.76 2.23
CA VAL A 67 17.93 -0.30 1.39
C VAL A 67 19.29 -0.71 1.99
N GLY A 68 19.39 -0.78 3.33
CA GLY A 68 20.57 -1.32 4.00
C GLY A 68 20.82 -2.78 3.62
N LEU A 69 22.07 -3.14 3.39
CA LEU A 69 22.47 -4.51 3.06
C LEU A 69 22.70 -5.35 4.30
N TYR A 70 23.17 -4.77 5.41
CA TYR A 70 23.49 -5.43 6.68
C TYR A 70 24.37 -6.68 6.49
N SER A 71 25.33 -6.60 5.56
CA SER A 71 26.07 -7.74 5.02
C SER A 71 26.84 -8.51 6.10
N GLY A 72 26.62 -9.83 6.15
CA GLY A 72 27.31 -10.75 7.07
C GLY A 72 26.78 -10.74 8.50
N GLU A 73 25.80 -9.90 8.83
CA GLU A 73 25.20 -9.89 10.16
C GLU A 73 24.14 -11.00 10.30
N THR A 74 24.27 -11.78 11.36
CA THR A 74 23.31 -12.85 11.71
C THR A 74 22.86 -12.74 13.16
N LEU A 75 21.60 -13.11 13.41
CA LEU A 75 21.03 -13.15 14.75
C LEU A 75 20.10 -14.37 14.88
N TRP A 76 20.29 -15.19 15.91
CA TRP A 76 19.51 -16.43 16.14
C TRP A 76 19.52 -17.41 14.96
N GLY A 77 20.60 -17.46 14.19
CA GLY A 77 20.73 -18.32 13.01
C GLY A 77 20.02 -17.78 11.76
N PHE A 78 19.51 -16.53 11.79
CA PHE A 78 18.93 -15.85 10.65
C PHE A 78 19.88 -14.79 10.10
N ASP A 79 19.85 -14.60 8.79
CA ASP A 79 20.26 -13.34 8.19
C ASP A 79 19.45 -12.19 8.80
N ILE A 80 20.16 -11.17 9.31
CA ILE A 80 19.53 -10.13 10.12
C ILE A 80 18.50 -9.31 9.30
N LYS A 81 18.75 -9.11 8.02
CA LYS A 81 17.81 -8.42 7.11
C LYS A 81 16.51 -9.18 6.95
N ILE A 82 16.58 -10.52 6.83
CA ILE A 82 15.38 -11.36 6.78
C ILE A 82 14.56 -11.19 8.07
N LEU A 83 15.21 -11.15 9.24
CA LEU A 83 14.52 -10.89 10.50
C LEU A 83 13.82 -9.54 10.51
N TYR A 84 14.51 -8.47 10.10
CA TYR A 84 13.90 -7.13 10.05
C TYR A 84 12.68 -7.11 9.14
N VAL A 85 12.77 -7.70 7.94
CA VAL A 85 11.63 -7.77 7.00
C VAL A 85 10.48 -8.60 7.58
N LEU A 86 10.76 -9.75 8.20
CA LEU A 86 9.74 -10.60 8.83
C LEU A 86 9.02 -9.87 9.96
N PHE A 87 9.75 -9.23 10.86
CA PHE A 87 9.15 -8.53 12.00
C PHE A 87 8.36 -7.28 11.55
N GLU A 88 8.81 -6.56 10.53
CA GLU A 88 8.04 -5.48 9.91
C GLU A 88 6.71 -6.00 9.35
N ILE A 89 6.76 -7.10 8.58
CA ILE A 89 5.57 -7.72 8.00
C ILE A 89 4.59 -8.18 9.09
N ILE A 90 5.07 -8.79 10.17
CA ILE A 90 4.23 -9.22 11.29
C ILE A 90 3.59 -8.01 11.97
N GLY A 91 4.36 -6.95 12.25
CA GLY A 91 3.84 -5.70 12.81
C GLY A 91 2.76 -5.08 11.93
N TYR A 92 3.04 -4.97 10.63
CA TYR A 92 2.10 -4.46 9.65
C TYR A 92 0.81 -5.30 9.51
N ALA A 93 0.93 -6.63 9.51
CA ALA A 93 -0.21 -7.53 9.47
C ALA A 93 -1.08 -7.41 10.74
N LEU A 94 -0.45 -7.40 11.93
CA LEU A 94 -1.13 -7.22 13.21
C LEU A 94 -1.89 -5.89 13.25
N SER A 95 -1.29 -4.83 12.73
CA SER A 95 -1.90 -3.51 12.59
C SER A 95 -3.23 -3.53 11.84
N LYS A 96 -3.35 -4.34 10.79
CA LYS A 96 -4.61 -4.47 10.03
C LYS A 96 -5.72 -5.05 10.89
N PHE A 97 -5.44 -6.07 11.71
CA PHE A 97 -6.43 -6.64 12.64
C PHE A 97 -6.87 -5.63 13.71
N ILE A 98 -5.94 -4.84 14.23
CA ILE A 98 -6.22 -3.74 15.16
C ILE A 98 -7.08 -2.68 14.47
N GLY A 99 -6.71 -2.29 13.23
CA GLY A 99 -7.38 -1.28 12.43
C GLY A 99 -8.85 -1.62 12.13
N VAL A 100 -9.16 -2.88 11.86
CA VAL A 100 -10.56 -3.33 11.65
C VAL A 100 -11.47 -2.99 12.85
N ARG A 101 -10.92 -2.98 14.06
CA ARG A 101 -11.68 -2.66 15.28
C ARG A 101 -11.69 -1.16 15.59
N LEU A 102 -10.57 -0.47 15.37
CA LEU A 102 -10.41 0.94 15.76
C LEU A 102 -10.99 1.92 14.73
N LEU A 103 -10.79 1.67 13.43
CA LEU A 103 -11.13 2.64 12.39
C LEU A 103 -12.64 2.91 12.22
N PRO A 104 -13.56 1.93 12.34
CA PRO A 104 -14.98 2.20 12.18
C PRO A 104 -15.55 3.16 13.21
N GLY A 105 -14.95 3.25 14.41
CA GLY A 105 -15.36 4.18 15.49
C GLY A 105 -14.73 5.55 15.39
N MET A 106 -13.83 5.79 14.45
CA MET A 106 -13.05 7.03 14.35
C MET A 106 -13.88 8.21 13.83
N LYS A 107 -13.95 9.27 14.63
CA LYS A 107 -14.59 10.53 14.24
C LYS A 107 -13.71 11.34 13.28
N SER A 108 -14.32 12.12 12.38
CA SER A 108 -13.58 12.88 11.34
C SER A 108 -12.51 13.82 11.91
N HIS A 109 -12.73 14.44 13.08
CA HIS A 109 -11.75 15.32 13.71
C HIS A 109 -10.57 14.59 14.36
N GLN A 110 -10.69 13.27 14.58
CA GLN A 110 -9.63 12.45 15.19
C GLN A 110 -8.60 11.95 14.15
N ARG A 111 -8.94 11.95 12.86
CA ARG A 111 -8.10 11.42 11.78
C ARG A 111 -6.69 11.99 11.77
N ILE A 112 -6.58 13.32 11.92
CA ILE A 112 -5.29 14.01 11.96
C ILE A 112 -4.43 13.56 13.14
N TYR A 113 -5.02 13.43 14.32
CA TYR A 113 -4.31 12.98 15.52
C TYR A 113 -3.86 11.53 15.42
N TYR A 114 -4.69 10.67 14.81
CA TYR A 114 -4.29 9.27 14.55
C TYR A 114 -3.10 9.19 13.62
N ILE A 115 -3.10 9.93 12.48
CA ILE A 115 -1.96 9.91 11.55
C ILE A 115 -0.70 10.43 12.23
N ILE A 116 -0.78 11.59 12.88
CA ILE A 116 0.39 12.20 13.55
C ILE A 116 0.91 11.27 14.65
N GLY A 117 0.03 10.77 15.53
CA GLY A 117 0.43 9.86 16.61
C GLY A 117 1.06 8.57 16.12
N MET A 118 0.47 7.95 15.09
CA MET A 118 1.01 6.74 14.47
C MET A 118 2.40 6.97 13.86
N MET A 119 2.57 8.09 13.15
CA MET A 119 3.86 8.38 12.50
C MET A 119 4.92 8.81 13.53
N SER A 120 4.55 9.58 14.55
CA SER A 120 5.46 9.89 15.65
C SER A 120 5.92 8.63 16.40
N PHE A 121 5.03 7.67 16.61
CA PHE A 121 5.37 6.39 17.22
C PHE A 121 6.31 5.57 16.33
N SER A 122 6.05 5.51 15.00
CA SER A 122 6.95 4.86 14.06
C SER A 122 8.34 5.51 14.04
N GLU A 123 8.41 6.85 14.06
CA GLU A 123 9.68 7.56 14.07
C GLU A 123 10.49 7.28 15.35
N LEU A 124 9.84 7.25 16.51
CA LEU A 124 10.50 6.86 17.77
C LEU A 124 10.99 5.41 17.73
N ALA A 125 10.23 4.52 17.10
CA ALA A 125 10.68 3.14 16.91
C ALA A 125 11.90 3.06 15.96
N LEU A 126 11.96 3.87 14.91
CA LEU A 126 13.12 3.95 14.01
C LEU A 126 14.35 4.55 14.72
N LEU A 127 14.15 5.51 15.64
CA LEU A 127 15.25 5.96 16.52
C LEU A 127 15.75 4.80 17.38
N GLY A 128 14.86 3.99 17.93
CA GLY A 128 15.23 2.75 18.64
C GLY A 128 16.02 1.79 17.75
N PHE A 129 15.65 1.65 16.48
CA PHE A 129 16.40 0.85 15.52
C PHE A 129 17.82 1.38 15.28
N ALA A 130 18.02 2.69 15.33
CA ALA A 130 19.35 3.29 15.20
C ALA A 130 20.27 3.01 16.39
N VAL A 131 19.74 3.12 17.63
CA VAL A 131 20.59 3.18 18.85
C VAL A 131 20.62 1.90 19.69
N LEU A 132 19.62 1.00 19.56
CA LEU A 132 19.50 -0.18 20.43
C LEU A 132 20.42 -1.33 19.96
N PRO A 133 20.71 -2.31 20.83
CA PRO A 133 21.46 -3.50 20.45
C PRO A 133 20.67 -4.40 19.45
N PRO A 134 21.36 -5.30 18.71
CA PRO A 134 20.76 -6.04 17.57
C PRO A 134 19.44 -6.75 17.89
N TYR A 135 19.32 -7.41 19.04
CA TYR A 135 18.09 -8.12 19.45
C TYR A 135 16.90 -7.18 19.69
N LEU A 136 17.14 -5.95 20.18
CA LEU A 136 16.10 -4.93 20.34
C LEU A 136 15.78 -4.18 19.04
N LYS A 137 16.72 -4.11 18.10
CA LYS A 137 16.47 -3.53 16.75
C LYS A 137 15.36 -4.28 16.03
N VAL A 138 15.31 -5.61 16.17
CA VAL A 138 14.24 -6.44 15.59
C VAL A 138 12.86 -6.02 16.12
N PHE A 139 12.75 -5.79 17.43
CA PHE A 139 11.50 -5.29 18.03
C PHE A 139 11.20 -3.85 17.63
N SER A 140 12.20 -3.02 17.44
CA SER A 140 12.03 -1.64 16.97
C SER A 140 11.41 -1.61 15.57
N ILE A 141 11.87 -2.45 14.65
CA ILE A 141 11.27 -2.59 13.30
C ILE A 141 9.84 -3.13 13.38
N PHE A 142 9.55 -4.12 14.22
CA PHE A 142 8.20 -4.58 14.49
C PHE A 142 7.30 -3.43 14.96
N LEU A 143 7.76 -2.64 15.93
CA LEU A 143 7.02 -1.49 16.44
C LEU A 143 6.82 -0.40 15.39
N SER A 144 7.81 -0.14 14.53
CA SER A 144 7.66 0.83 13.44
C SER A 144 6.60 0.38 12.41
N GLY A 145 6.52 -0.92 12.11
CA GLY A 145 5.55 -1.50 11.19
C GLY A 145 4.12 -1.48 11.71
N LEU A 146 3.96 -1.56 13.04
CA LEU A 146 2.66 -1.74 13.70
C LEU A 146 1.64 -0.61 13.43
N PRO A 147 1.96 0.69 13.42
CA PRO A 147 0.97 1.72 13.08
C PRO A 147 0.68 1.81 11.57
N LEU A 148 1.63 1.44 10.72
CA LEU A 148 1.61 1.71 9.29
C LEU A 148 0.49 0.98 8.52
N GLY A 149 0.11 -0.22 8.95
CA GLY A 149 -1.00 -0.96 8.35
C GLY A 149 -2.37 -0.28 8.52
N MET A 150 -2.53 0.61 9.51
CA MET A 150 -3.76 1.38 9.73
C MET A 150 -3.82 2.68 8.92
N VAL A 151 -2.67 3.26 8.54
CA VAL A 151 -2.60 4.56 7.83
C VAL A 151 -3.42 4.54 6.56
N TRP A 152 -3.34 3.47 5.78
CA TRP A 152 -4.15 3.31 4.57
C TRP A 152 -5.65 3.45 4.87
N GLY A 153 -6.13 2.80 5.91
CA GLY A 153 -7.53 2.87 6.32
C GLY A 153 -7.96 4.26 6.79
N VAL A 154 -7.08 4.99 7.49
CA VAL A 154 -7.35 6.39 7.88
C VAL A 154 -7.41 7.28 6.65
N LEU A 155 -6.48 7.16 5.71
CA LEU A 155 -6.51 7.91 4.45
C LEU A 155 -7.73 7.56 3.60
N PHE A 156 -8.09 6.28 3.51
CA PHE A 156 -9.28 5.83 2.83
C PHE A 156 -10.56 6.46 3.41
N SER A 157 -10.60 6.71 4.72
CA SER A 157 -11.74 7.37 5.36
C SER A 157 -11.99 8.81 4.89
N TYR A 158 -10.97 9.50 4.33
CA TYR A 158 -11.15 10.82 3.69
C TYR A 158 -11.80 10.72 2.31
N ILE A 159 -11.68 9.57 1.67
CA ILE A 159 -12.17 9.27 0.32
C ILE A 159 -13.59 8.70 0.37
N GLU A 160 -13.83 7.85 1.35
CA GLU A 160 -15.05 7.05 1.46
C GLU A 160 -16.33 7.91 1.48
N GLY A 161 -17.34 7.46 0.73
CA GLY A 161 -18.64 8.13 0.69
C GLY A 161 -18.71 9.35 -0.21
N ARG A 162 -17.75 9.55 -1.12
CA ARG A 162 -17.76 10.63 -2.14
C ARG A 162 -18.04 10.07 -3.52
N ARG A 163 -18.66 10.88 -4.39
CA ARG A 163 -18.90 10.52 -5.81
C ARG A 163 -17.62 10.23 -6.60
N ILE A 164 -16.49 10.81 -6.14
CA ILE A 164 -15.16 10.68 -6.75
C ILE A 164 -14.29 9.62 -6.08
N SER A 165 -14.86 8.78 -5.21
CA SER A 165 -14.08 7.77 -4.47
C SER A 165 -13.30 6.80 -5.38
N GLU A 166 -13.85 6.46 -6.56
CA GLU A 166 -13.16 5.59 -7.53
C GLU A 166 -11.87 6.24 -8.06
N VAL A 167 -11.93 7.52 -8.44
CA VAL A 167 -10.74 8.27 -8.93
C VAL A 167 -9.70 8.42 -7.83
N LEU A 168 -10.13 8.72 -6.60
CA LEU A 168 -9.24 8.84 -5.45
C LEU A 168 -8.58 7.50 -5.10
N ASN A 169 -9.30 6.39 -5.25
CA ASN A 169 -8.74 5.05 -5.07
C ASN A 169 -7.67 4.70 -6.10
N VAL A 170 -7.81 5.13 -7.34
CA VAL A 170 -6.76 4.95 -8.36
C VAL A 170 -5.50 5.70 -7.94
N GLY A 171 -5.61 6.96 -7.48
CA GLY A 171 -4.48 7.73 -6.97
C GLY A 171 -3.78 7.06 -5.78
N LEU A 172 -4.53 6.50 -4.84
CA LEU A 172 -3.98 5.76 -3.71
C LEU A 172 -3.29 4.45 -4.13
N SER A 173 -3.81 3.78 -5.16
CA SER A 173 -3.20 2.56 -5.71
C SER A 173 -1.87 2.84 -6.41
N VAL A 174 -1.77 3.96 -7.14
CA VAL A 174 -0.51 4.41 -7.75
C VAL A 174 0.52 4.79 -6.69
N ALA A 175 0.06 5.45 -5.61
CA ALA A 175 0.94 5.77 -4.48
C ALA A 175 1.59 4.50 -3.89
N LEU A 176 0.87 3.39 -3.85
CA LEU A 176 1.40 2.11 -3.34
C LEU A 176 2.60 1.60 -4.17
N ILE A 177 2.63 1.87 -5.48
CA ILE A 177 3.76 1.50 -6.35
C ILE A 177 4.90 2.49 -6.20
N VAL A 178 4.64 3.77 -6.49
CA VAL A 178 5.66 4.82 -6.60
C VAL A 178 6.30 5.15 -5.25
N SER A 179 5.53 5.13 -4.16
CA SER A 179 6.03 5.55 -2.86
C SER A 179 7.19 4.70 -2.36
N SER A 180 7.17 3.38 -2.61
CA SER A 180 8.27 2.51 -2.22
C SER A 180 9.57 2.89 -2.95
N GLY A 181 9.52 3.09 -4.27
CA GLY A 181 10.68 3.52 -5.05
C GLY A 181 11.23 4.87 -4.61
N LEU A 182 10.35 5.87 -4.42
CA LEU A 182 10.76 7.22 -3.99
C LEU A 182 11.48 7.23 -2.64
N VAL A 183 10.92 6.54 -1.63
CA VAL A 183 11.52 6.56 -0.29
C VAL A 183 12.79 5.73 -0.20
N LYS A 184 12.93 4.68 -1.02
CA LYS A 184 14.19 3.94 -1.16
C LYS A 184 15.26 4.76 -1.86
N THR A 185 14.90 5.49 -2.91
CA THR A 185 15.80 6.47 -3.55
C THR A 185 16.28 7.49 -2.53
N LEU A 186 15.38 8.03 -1.69
CA LEU A 186 15.76 8.96 -0.62
C LEU A 186 16.66 8.29 0.43
N GLY A 187 16.35 7.06 0.84
CA GLY A 187 17.18 6.28 1.76
C GLY A 187 18.58 6.01 1.20
N GLN A 188 18.68 5.60 -0.06
CA GLN A 188 19.97 5.41 -0.74
C GLN A 188 20.76 6.72 -0.84
N PHE A 189 20.10 7.82 -1.17
CA PHE A 189 20.72 9.15 -1.19
C PHE A 189 21.27 9.55 0.19
N VAL A 190 20.54 9.25 1.27
CA VAL A 190 21.00 9.48 2.65
C VAL A 190 22.24 8.64 2.98
N LEU A 191 22.33 7.40 2.49
CA LEU A 191 23.52 6.55 2.65
C LEU A 191 24.72 7.09 1.87
N ASP A 192 24.53 7.38 0.57
CA ASP A 192 25.62 7.66 -0.36
C ASP A 192 26.17 9.10 -0.18
N ASP A 193 25.29 10.11 -0.14
CA ASP A 193 25.68 11.50 -0.17
C ASP A 193 25.92 12.11 1.24
N PHE A 194 25.16 11.62 2.24
CA PHE A 194 25.35 12.09 3.63
C PHE A 194 26.17 11.13 4.49
N SER A 195 26.60 9.98 3.95
CA SER A 195 27.41 8.97 4.66
C SER A 195 26.80 8.57 6.00
N VAL A 196 25.47 8.51 6.08
CA VAL A 196 24.73 8.06 7.26
C VAL A 196 24.79 6.54 7.33
N GLY A 197 25.08 5.98 8.48
CA GLY A 197 25.13 4.51 8.67
C GLY A 197 23.77 3.84 8.40
N GLU A 198 23.78 2.57 7.93
CA GLU A 198 22.59 1.79 7.54
C GLU A 198 21.50 1.76 8.62
N TYR A 199 21.88 1.76 9.90
CA TYR A 199 20.95 1.76 11.03
C TYR A 199 20.29 3.12 11.30
N TRP A 200 21.00 4.22 11.01
CA TRP A 200 20.50 5.59 11.19
C TRP A 200 19.68 6.08 9.99
N MET A 201 19.95 5.54 8.81
CA MET A 201 19.33 5.97 7.56
C MET A 201 17.79 5.93 7.61
N PRO A 202 17.10 4.91 8.15
CA PRO A 202 15.64 4.90 8.20
C PRO A 202 15.06 6.05 9.05
N PHE A 203 15.68 6.33 10.21
CA PHE A 203 15.29 7.45 11.07
C PHE A 203 15.50 8.79 10.37
N VAL A 204 16.66 9.03 9.75
CA VAL A 204 16.93 10.28 9.04
C VAL A 204 15.97 10.49 7.88
N THR A 205 15.66 9.44 7.13
CA THR A 205 14.67 9.49 6.03
C THR A 205 13.27 9.82 6.55
N GLY A 206 12.85 9.21 7.66
CA GLY A 206 11.61 9.52 8.35
C GLY A 206 11.55 10.97 8.82
N ALA A 207 12.59 11.46 9.48
CA ALA A 207 12.71 12.82 9.99
C ALA A 207 12.60 13.88 8.89
N VAL A 208 13.18 13.64 7.71
CA VAL A 208 13.06 14.53 6.53
C VAL A 208 11.63 14.56 6.00
N CYS A 209 10.95 13.43 5.96
CA CYS A 209 9.58 13.33 5.46
C CYS A 209 8.53 13.81 6.46
N PHE A 210 8.84 13.82 7.77
CA PHE A 210 7.88 14.13 8.83
C PHE A 210 7.26 15.53 8.72
N PRO A 211 8.02 16.64 8.56
CA PRO A 211 7.45 17.98 8.42
C PRO A 211 6.59 18.13 7.16
N ILE A 212 7.00 17.50 6.05
CA ILE A 212 6.22 17.49 4.79
C ILE A 212 4.88 16.79 5.03
N MET A 213 4.90 15.65 5.71
CA MET A 213 3.69 14.90 6.07
C MET A 213 2.75 15.74 6.96
N LEU A 214 3.28 16.42 7.99
CA LEU A 214 2.48 17.28 8.87
C LEU A 214 1.75 18.37 8.07
N LEU A 215 2.46 19.01 7.13
CA LEU A 215 1.86 20.01 6.25
C LEU A 215 0.75 19.39 5.38
N CYS A 216 1.03 18.25 4.74
CA CYS A 216 0.06 17.59 3.87
C CYS A 216 -1.18 17.09 4.64
N VAL A 217 -1.02 16.54 5.85
CA VAL A 217 -2.11 16.12 6.73
C VAL A 217 -2.95 17.32 7.18
N TYR A 218 -2.31 18.44 7.53
CA TYR A 218 -3.00 19.70 7.84
C TYR A 218 -3.85 20.17 6.66
N LEU A 219 -3.30 20.19 5.45
CA LEU A 219 -4.00 20.58 4.23
C LEU A 219 -5.14 19.58 3.89
N LEU A 220 -4.90 18.27 4.03
CA LEU A 220 -5.91 17.24 3.81
C LEU A 220 -7.10 17.38 4.76
N ASN A 221 -6.88 17.83 6.00
CA ASN A 221 -7.92 18.06 6.97
C ASN A 221 -8.84 19.27 6.63
N GLN A 222 -8.47 20.09 5.61
CA GLN A 222 -9.33 21.16 5.08
C GLN A 222 -10.35 20.65 4.04
N VAL A 223 -10.25 19.42 3.59
CA VAL A 223 -11.20 18.81 2.64
C VAL A 223 -12.60 18.83 3.28
N PRO A 224 -13.63 19.44 2.63
CA PRO A 224 -14.98 19.53 3.17
C PRO A 224 -15.58 18.13 3.45
N ALA A 225 -16.54 18.03 4.35
CA ALA A 225 -17.29 16.79 4.55
C ALA A 225 -18.06 16.38 3.28
N PRO A 226 -18.37 15.09 3.08
CA PRO A 226 -19.24 14.65 1.98
C PRO A 226 -20.55 15.41 1.98
N THR A 227 -21.03 15.75 0.78
CA THR A 227 -22.30 16.47 0.61
C THR A 227 -23.51 15.55 0.86
N ALA A 228 -24.70 16.12 1.07
CA ALA A 228 -25.94 15.33 1.19
C ALA A 228 -26.19 14.46 -0.06
N LEU A 229 -25.78 14.96 -1.24
CA LEU A 229 -25.87 14.22 -2.51
C LEU A 229 -24.88 13.02 -2.52
N ASP A 230 -23.66 13.21 -2.02
CA ASP A 230 -22.68 12.13 -1.89
C ASP A 230 -23.22 11.01 -0.97
N ILE A 231 -23.82 11.39 0.15
CA ILE A 231 -24.41 10.47 1.14
C ILE A 231 -25.60 9.72 0.52
N LYS A 232 -26.44 10.41 -0.25
CA LYS A 232 -27.63 9.82 -0.91
C LYS A 232 -27.26 8.82 -2.00
N LEU A 233 -26.19 9.09 -2.74
CA LEU A 233 -25.70 8.23 -3.83
C LEU A 233 -24.80 7.11 -3.35
N ARG A 234 -24.44 7.10 -2.06
CA ARG A 234 -23.63 6.05 -1.45
C ARG A 234 -24.38 4.73 -1.47
N SER A 235 -23.81 3.70 -2.07
CA SER A 235 -24.30 2.33 -1.89
C SER A 235 -24.23 1.97 -0.39
N LYS A 236 -25.36 1.61 0.22
CA LYS A 236 -25.39 1.14 1.61
C LYS A 236 -24.60 -0.17 1.69
N ARG A 237 -23.39 -0.09 2.22
CA ARG A 237 -22.61 -1.29 2.58
C ARG A 237 -23.17 -1.79 3.91
N LEU A 238 -23.97 -2.84 3.86
CA LEU A 238 -24.43 -3.53 5.08
C LEU A 238 -23.30 -4.43 5.57
N PRO A 239 -22.85 -4.28 6.81
CA PRO A 239 -21.87 -5.20 7.38
C PRO A 239 -22.49 -6.58 7.49
N MET A 240 -21.80 -7.60 6.99
CA MET A 240 -22.22 -9.00 7.14
C MET A 240 -22.17 -9.43 8.61
N ASN A 241 -23.23 -10.05 9.07
CA ASN A 241 -23.23 -10.73 10.36
C ASN A 241 -22.41 -12.05 10.30
N ARG A 242 -22.23 -12.73 11.44
CA ARG A 242 -21.40 -13.96 11.49
C ARG A 242 -21.99 -15.11 10.66
N GLU A 243 -23.31 -15.22 10.61
CA GLU A 243 -24.01 -16.29 9.88
C GLU A 243 -23.96 -16.04 8.37
N GLU A 244 -24.23 -14.83 7.93
CA GLU A 244 -24.11 -14.42 6.53
C GLU A 244 -22.69 -14.65 5.99
N ARG A 245 -21.68 -14.33 6.79
CA ARG A 245 -20.28 -14.59 6.46
C ARG A 245 -19.99 -16.08 6.30
N ARG A 246 -20.50 -16.92 7.21
CA ARG A 246 -20.32 -18.36 7.16
C ARG A 246 -21.01 -18.98 5.94
N LEU A 247 -22.24 -18.54 5.63
CA LEU A 247 -22.99 -18.97 4.46
C LEU A 247 -22.29 -18.56 3.15
N PHE A 248 -21.83 -17.31 3.08
CA PHE A 248 -21.05 -16.80 1.93
C PHE A 248 -19.77 -17.63 1.69
N LEU A 249 -18.98 -17.84 2.76
CA LEU A 249 -17.77 -18.66 2.67
C LEU A 249 -18.06 -20.09 2.23
N ARG A 250 -19.11 -20.72 2.74
CA ARG A 250 -19.49 -22.09 2.34
C ARG A 250 -19.95 -22.16 0.88
N ARG A 251 -20.80 -21.21 0.47
CA ARG A 251 -21.34 -21.19 -0.89
C ARG A 251 -20.29 -20.99 -1.97
N PHE A 252 -19.32 -20.13 -1.71
CA PHE A 252 -18.29 -19.76 -2.70
C PHE A 252 -16.89 -20.26 -2.33
N PHE A 253 -16.78 -21.27 -1.47
CA PHE A 253 -15.52 -21.74 -0.89
C PHE A 253 -14.43 -21.96 -1.94
N GLY A 254 -14.69 -22.73 -3.00
CA GLY A 254 -13.71 -23.01 -4.05
C GLY A 254 -13.22 -21.74 -4.79
N GLY A 255 -14.16 -20.83 -5.12
CA GLY A 255 -13.80 -19.56 -5.74
C GLY A 255 -12.99 -18.64 -4.83
N ILE A 256 -13.33 -18.61 -3.53
CA ILE A 256 -12.60 -17.83 -2.52
C ILE A 256 -11.18 -18.37 -2.33
N CYS A 257 -11.01 -19.69 -2.26
CA CYS A 257 -9.69 -20.33 -2.18
C CYS A 257 -8.81 -19.98 -3.39
N LEU A 258 -9.39 -19.99 -4.60
CA LEU A 258 -8.67 -19.58 -5.82
C LEU A 258 -8.28 -18.10 -5.79
N LEU A 259 -9.19 -17.21 -5.35
CA LEU A 259 -8.89 -15.77 -5.20
C LEU A 259 -7.77 -15.52 -4.19
N ILE A 260 -7.80 -16.23 -3.05
CA ILE A 260 -6.74 -16.16 -2.03
C ILE A 260 -5.42 -16.64 -2.58
N LEU A 261 -5.39 -17.81 -3.24
CA LEU A 261 -4.16 -18.37 -3.82
C LEU A 261 -3.55 -17.43 -4.87
N PHE A 262 -4.38 -16.89 -5.75
CA PHE A 262 -3.98 -15.90 -6.75
C PHE A 262 -3.32 -14.67 -6.12
N TYR A 263 -4.02 -14.04 -5.18
CA TYR A 263 -3.54 -12.82 -4.55
C TYR A 263 -2.32 -13.06 -3.65
N ALA A 264 -2.30 -14.19 -2.92
CA ALA A 264 -1.18 -14.56 -2.07
C ALA A 264 0.11 -14.78 -2.89
N ALA A 265 0.01 -15.46 -4.04
CA ALA A 265 1.16 -15.64 -4.92
C ALA A 265 1.74 -14.30 -5.41
N LEU A 266 0.87 -13.36 -5.84
CA LEU A 266 1.29 -12.03 -6.24
C LEU A 266 1.89 -11.23 -5.07
N THR A 267 1.34 -11.37 -3.85
CA THR A 267 1.85 -10.69 -2.65
C THR A 267 3.25 -11.19 -2.30
N VAL A 268 3.50 -12.49 -2.36
CA VAL A 268 4.83 -13.08 -2.14
C VAL A 268 5.86 -12.49 -3.10
N PHE A 269 5.54 -12.45 -4.39
CA PHE A 269 6.45 -11.90 -5.39
C PHE A 269 6.67 -10.39 -5.22
N ARG A 270 5.62 -9.65 -4.87
CA ARG A 270 5.70 -8.23 -4.57
C ARG A 270 6.63 -7.95 -3.40
N GLU A 271 6.44 -8.63 -2.26
CA GLU A 271 7.26 -8.40 -1.07
C GLU A 271 8.71 -8.84 -1.28
N LEU A 272 8.95 -9.95 -2.01
CA LEU A 272 10.29 -10.39 -2.37
C LEU A 272 11.01 -9.32 -3.20
N ARG A 273 10.39 -8.86 -4.28
CA ARG A 273 10.94 -7.85 -5.18
C ARG A 273 11.14 -6.50 -4.50
N ASP A 274 10.23 -6.12 -3.59
CA ASP A 274 10.26 -4.84 -2.91
C ASP A 274 11.24 -4.82 -1.73
N SER A 275 11.20 -5.81 -0.85
CA SER A 275 11.99 -5.80 0.39
C SER A 275 13.48 -6.11 0.16
N PHE A 276 13.81 -6.84 -0.89
CA PHE A 276 15.20 -7.19 -1.24
C PHE A 276 15.69 -6.49 -2.52
N ALA A 277 15.06 -5.37 -2.90
CA ALA A 277 15.43 -4.63 -4.09
C ALA A 277 16.90 -4.17 -4.08
N ALA A 278 17.42 -3.72 -2.94
CA ALA A 278 18.81 -3.28 -2.82
C ALA A 278 19.79 -4.44 -3.04
N ASP A 279 19.49 -5.62 -2.46
CA ASP A 279 20.31 -6.83 -2.64
C ASP A 279 20.32 -7.28 -4.11
N ILE A 280 19.14 -7.26 -4.76
CA ILE A 280 18.99 -7.62 -6.18
C ILE A 280 19.82 -6.67 -7.04
N TRP A 281 19.74 -5.35 -6.82
CA TRP A 281 20.52 -4.37 -7.58
C TRP A 281 22.02 -4.50 -7.34
N SER A 282 22.43 -4.78 -6.10
CA SER A 282 23.83 -5.05 -5.75
C SER A 282 24.36 -6.29 -6.48
N GLU A 283 23.62 -7.41 -6.49
CA GLU A 283 23.98 -8.62 -7.23
C GLU A 283 24.05 -8.37 -8.74
N LEU A 284 23.15 -7.56 -9.30
CA LEU A 284 23.11 -7.17 -10.71
C LEU A 284 24.17 -6.12 -11.08
N ARG A 285 24.95 -5.64 -10.11
CA ARG A 285 25.99 -4.58 -10.28
C ARG A 285 25.41 -3.30 -10.87
N VAL A 286 24.16 -2.99 -10.56
CA VAL A 286 23.50 -1.74 -10.93
C VAL A 286 23.54 -0.82 -9.72
N SER A 287 24.29 0.27 -9.83
CA SER A 287 24.45 1.27 -8.77
C SER A 287 23.67 2.56 -9.06
N GLY A 288 23.40 3.31 -8.00
CA GLY A 288 22.79 4.64 -8.06
C GLY A 288 21.41 4.69 -7.38
N ALA A 289 21.20 5.73 -6.59
CA ALA A 289 19.97 5.91 -5.80
C ALA A 289 18.69 5.90 -6.64
N PHE A 290 18.75 6.45 -7.87
CA PHE A 290 17.58 6.60 -8.73
C PHE A 290 17.04 5.29 -9.32
N VAL A 291 17.77 4.16 -9.24
CA VAL A 291 17.33 2.89 -9.83
C VAL A 291 15.98 2.42 -9.29
N PHE A 292 15.70 2.65 -8.02
CA PHE A 292 14.41 2.29 -7.39
C PHE A 292 13.25 3.08 -8.00
N THR A 293 13.40 4.39 -8.13
CA THR A 293 12.36 5.27 -8.70
C THR A 293 12.24 5.07 -10.22
N GLN A 294 13.36 4.93 -10.93
CA GLN A 294 13.42 4.74 -12.38
C GLN A 294 12.68 3.47 -12.83
N THR A 295 12.65 2.43 -12.02
CA THR A 295 11.94 1.18 -12.32
C THR A 295 10.47 1.24 -11.93
N GLU A 296 10.08 1.95 -10.85
CA GLU A 296 8.71 1.98 -10.36
C GLU A 296 7.81 3.01 -11.08
N ILE A 297 8.36 4.13 -11.55
CA ILE A 297 7.56 5.17 -12.26
C ILE A 297 6.93 4.65 -13.56
N PRO A 298 7.65 3.97 -14.49
CA PRO A 298 7.03 3.41 -15.69
C PRO A 298 5.93 2.41 -15.35
N ILE A 299 6.15 1.54 -14.36
CA ILE A 299 5.15 0.57 -13.91
C ILE A 299 3.88 1.29 -13.45
N ALA A 300 4.02 2.29 -12.58
CA ALA A 300 2.91 3.06 -12.05
C ALA A 300 2.14 3.80 -13.17
N PHE A 301 2.84 4.38 -14.13
CA PHE A 301 2.24 5.07 -15.27
C PHE A 301 1.35 4.12 -16.10
N PHE A 302 1.87 2.95 -16.48
CA PHE A 302 1.10 1.99 -17.26
C PHE A 302 -0.06 1.39 -16.47
N VAL A 303 0.14 1.09 -15.18
CA VAL A 303 -0.94 0.61 -14.30
C VAL A 303 -2.03 1.67 -14.12
N LEU A 304 -1.65 2.95 -13.94
CA LEU A 304 -2.60 4.06 -13.86
C LEU A 304 -3.45 4.16 -15.13
N LEU A 305 -2.81 4.06 -16.29
CA LEU A 305 -3.50 4.09 -17.58
C LEU A 305 -4.52 2.93 -17.68
N LEU A 306 -4.11 1.71 -17.36
CA LEU A 306 -4.99 0.53 -17.39
C LEU A 306 -6.16 0.67 -16.40
N MET A 307 -5.91 1.14 -15.19
CA MET A 307 -6.95 1.32 -14.18
C MET A 307 -7.94 2.42 -14.57
N SER A 308 -7.45 3.51 -15.17
CA SER A 308 -8.31 4.58 -15.68
C SER A 308 -9.29 4.05 -16.73
N LEU A 309 -8.85 3.18 -17.63
CA LEU A 309 -9.72 2.54 -18.62
C LEU A 309 -10.82 1.68 -17.97
N ILE A 310 -10.47 0.92 -16.91
CA ILE A 310 -11.43 0.05 -16.21
C ILE A 310 -12.51 0.86 -15.47
N VAL A 311 -12.14 1.98 -14.85
CA VAL A 311 -13.06 2.84 -14.07
C VAL A 311 -14.20 3.40 -14.95
N PHE A 312 -13.94 3.71 -16.22
CA PHE A 312 -14.98 4.21 -17.13
C PHE A 312 -16.00 3.15 -17.61
N ILE A 313 -15.72 1.86 -17.36
CA ILE A 313 -16.60 0.78 -17.80
C ILE A 313 -17.74 0.58 -16.79
N ARG A 314 -18.96 0.98 -17.18
CA ARG A 314 -20.16 0.86 -16.33
C ARG A 314 -20.71 -0.56 -16.23
N ASN A 315 -20.55 -1.37 -17.30
CA ASN A 315 -21.03 -2.74 -17.32
C ASN A 315 -20.11 -3.67 -16.49
N ASN A 316 -20.63 -4.22 -15.39
CA ASN A 316 -19.87 -5.09 -14.48
C ASN A 316 -19.31 -6.34 -15.15
N ARG A 317 -20.06 -6.98 -16.07
CA ARG A 317 -19.58 -8.20 -16.75
C ARG A 317 -18.46 -7.88 -17.75
N LEU A 318 -18.61 -6.77 -18.50
CA LEU A 318 -17.56 -6.32 -19.41
C LEU A 318 -16.29 -5.94 -18.64
N ALA A 319 -16.43 -5.20 -17.53
CA ALA A 319 -15.32 -4.85 -16.65
C ALA A 319 -14.62 -6.10 -16.11
N LEU A 320 -15.36 -7.11 -15.64
CA LEU A 320 -14.80 -8.38 -15.17
C LEU A 320 -14.01 -9.09 -16.28
N ASN A 321 -14.55 -9.22 -17.48
CA ASN A 321 -13.86 -9.87 -18.59
C ASN A 321 -12.55 -9.15 -18.94
N ILE A 322 -12.56 -7.82 -18.96
CA ILE A 322 -11.35 -7.02 -19.22
C ILE A 322 -10.31 -7.21 -18.10
N ILE A 323 -10.74 -7.23 -16.83
CA ILE A 323 -9.84 -7.50 -15.69
C ILE A 323 -9.22 -8.90 -15.83
N TYR A 324 -10.00 -9.93 -16.19
CA TYR A 324 -9.47 -11.27 -16.41
C TYR A 324 -8.39 -11.29 -17.51
N VAL A 325 -8.66 -10.62 -18.65
CA VAL A 325 -7.71 -10.54 -19.77
C VAL A 325 -6.43 -9.80 -19.34
N ILE A 326 -6.54 -8.63 -18.69
CA ILE A 326 -5.40 -7.87 -18.21
C ILE A 326 -4.55 -8.70 -17.24
N THR A 327 -5.18 -9.46 -16.37
CA THR A 327 -4.48 -10.30 -15.39
C THR A 327 -3.76 -11.48 -16.05
N VAL A 328 -4.36 -12.11 -17.07
CA VAL A 328 -3.70 -13.16 -17.87
C VAL A 328 -2.48 -12.57 -18.58
N LEU A 329 -2.63 -11.44 -19.24
CA LEU A 329 -1.53 -10.75 -19.92
C LEU A 329 -0.42 -10.36 -18.93
N GLY A 330 -0.77 -9.93 -17.71
CA GLY A 330 0.19 -9.66 -16.64
C GLY A 330 1.00 -10.89 -16.25
N GLY A 331 0.36 -12.03 -16.02
CA GLY A 331 1.04 -13.29 -15.71
C GLY A 331 1.94 -13.77 -16.84
N LEU A 332 1.48 -13.67 -18.08
CA LEU A 332 2.30 -14.00 -19.27
C LEU A 332 3.48 -13.03 -19.41
N LEU A 333 3.28 -11.74 -19.17
CA LEU A 333 4.36 -10.74 -19.22
C LEU A 333 5.47 -11.05 -18.18
N MET A 334 5.09 -11.49 -16.96
CA MET A 334 6.07 -11.95 -15.96
C MET A 334 6.90 -13.11 -16.48
N ILE A 335 6.27 -14.11 -17.07
CA ILE A 335 6.96 -15.30 -17.60
C ILE A 335 7.89 -14.91 -18.76
N PHE A 336 7.34 -14.27 -19.79
CA PHE A 336 8.09 -13.96 -21.02
C PHE A 336 9.23 -12.96 -20.77
N SER A 337 9.01 -11.91 -19.98
CA SER A 337 10.07 -10.96 -19.64
C SER A 337 11.22 -11.62 -18.87
N THR A 338 10.89 -12.56 -17.98
CA THR A 338 11.91 -13.31 -17.22
C THR A 338 12.68 -14.27 -18.10
N LEU A 339 12.02 -14.96 -19.03
CA LEU A 339 12.72 -15.81 -20.02
C LEU A 339 13.62 -14.98 -20.92
N LEU A 340 13.14 -13.85 -21.44
CA LEU A 340 13.97 -12.94 -22.26
C LEU A 340 15.21 -12.45 -21.50
N TYR A 341 15.07 -12.17 -20.20
CA TYR A 341 16.21 -11.79 -19.36
C TYR A 341 17.19 -12.94 -19.18
N VAL A 342 16.71 -14.16 -18.87
CA VAL A 342 17.56 -15.35 -18.69
C VAL A 342 18.33 -15.69 -19.96
N PHE A 343 17.72 -15.52 -21.14
CA PHE A 343 18.37 -15.70 -22.43
C PHE A 343 19.23 -14.52 -22.89
N GLY A 344 19.32 -13.44 -22.10
CA GLY A 344 20.17 -12.29 -22.40
C GLY A 344 19.62 -11.31 -23.44
N TYR A 345 18.34 -11.41 -23.82
CA TYR A 345 17.72 -10.51 -24.81
C TYR A 345 17.37 -9.14 -24.27
N ILE A 346 17.17 -9.00 -22.96
CA ILE A 346 16.84 -7.71 -22.32
C ILE A 346 17.73 -7.46 -21.09
N SER A 347 17.94 -6.17 -20.78
CA SER A 347 18.71 -5.77 -19.60
C SER A 347 17.96 -6.03 -18.30
N SER A 348 18.68 -6.08 -17.18
CA SER A 348 18.12 -6.26 -15.84
C SER A 348 17.10 -5.17 -15.47
N ILE A 349 17.34 -3.91 -15.88
CA ILE A 349 16.40 -2.80 -15.64
C ILE A 349 15.08 -3.04 -16.37
N PHE A 350 15.13 -3.39 -17.67
CA PHE A 350 13.94 -3.70 -18.46
C PHE A 350 13.19 -4.90 -17.91
N TRP A 351 13.90 -5.95 -17.50
CA TRP A 351 13.29 -7.10 -16.84
C TRP A 351 12.55 -6.72 -15.57
N MET A 352 13.18 -5.93 -14.71
CA MET A 352 12.55 -5.49 -13.45
C MET A 352 11.32 -4.61 -13.72
N ILE A 353 11.31 -3.77 -14.76
CA ILE A 353 10.14 -2.99 -15.17
C ILE A 353 9.03 -3.91 -15.68
N LEU A 354 9.32 -4.80 -16.63
CA LEU A 354 8.31 -5.65 -17.26
C LEU A 354 7.73 -6.69 -16.30
N SER A 355 8.57 -7.33 -15.49
CA SER A 355 8.10 -8.29 -14.48
C SER A 355 7.28 -7.59 -13.38
N GLY A 356 7.67 -6.38 -12.98
CA GLY A 356 6.90 -5.54 -12.07
C GLY A 356 5.57 -5.08 -12.67
N LEU A 357 5.55 -4.67 -13.94
CA LEU A 357 4.31 -4.33 -14.65
C LEU A 357 3.38 -5.54 -14.69
N GLY A 358 3.87 -6.72 -15.06
CA GLY A 358 3.09 -7.95 -15.06
C GLY A 358 2.49 -8.29 -13.69
N LEU A 359 3.27 -8.14 -12.62
CA LEU A 359 2.81 -8.27 -11.24
C LEU A 359 1.64 -7.34 -10.94
N TYR A 360 1.81 -6.04 -11.19
CA TYR A 360 0.82 -5.04 -10.80
C TYR A 360 -0.42 -5.03 -11.72
N MET A 361 -0.34 -5.58 -12.94
CA MET A 361 -1.49 -5.86 -13.81
C MET A 361 -2.43 -6.92 -13.21
N GLY A 362 -1.97 -7.76 -12.30
CA GLY A 362 -2.81 -8.67 -11.51
C GLY A 362 -3.18 -8.11 -10.13
N TYR A 363 -2.19 -7.53 -9.44
CA TYR A 363 -2.30 -7.12 -8.04
C TYR A 363 -3.27 -5.94 -7.81
N ILE A 364 -3.15 -4.87 -8.58
CA ILE A 364 -3.98 -3.68 -8.42
C ILE A 364 -5.44 -3.92 -8.84
N PRO A 365 -5.74 -4.55 -10.00
CA PRO A 365 -7.11 -4.83 -10.39
C PRO A 365 -7.84 -5.83 -9.48
N PHE A 366 -7.15 -6.57 -8.62
CA PHE A 366 -7.78 -7.54 -7.71
C PHE A 366 -8.90 -6.94 -6.86
N THR A 367 -8.71 -5.74 -6.33
CA THR A 367 -9.75 -5.05 -5.55
C THR A 367 -11.01 -4.80 -6.39
N TYR A 368 -10.83 -4.36 -7.63
CA TYR A 368 -11.92 -4.13 -8.58
C TYR A 368 -12.56 -5.44 -9.05
N LEU A 369 -11.75 -6.49 -9.25
CA LEU A 369 -12.24 -7.84 -9.54
C LEU A 369 -13.22 -8.31 -8.46
N VAL A 370 -12.82 -8.24 -7.20
CA VAL A 370 -13.65 -8.66 -6.06
C VAL A 370 -14.91 -7.80 -5.96
N GLU A 371 -14.80 -6.49 -6.11
CA GLU A 371 -15.94 -5.56 -6.04
C GLU A 371 -16.97 -5.82 -7.15
N ARG A 372 -16.53 -5.91 -8.41
CA ARG A 372 -17.38 -6.19 -9.56
C ARG A 372 -17.98 -7.60 -9.51
N LEU A 373 -17.25 -8.56 -8.96
CA LEU A 373 -17.71 -9.93 -8.78
C LEU A 373 -18.87 -10.00 -7.77
N ILE A 374 -18.70 -9.39 -6.59
CA ILE A 374 -19.73 -9.31 -5.54
C ILE A 374 -20.99 -8.61 -6.09
N ALA A 375 -20.79 -7.49 -6.80
CA ALA A 375 -21.89 -6.76 -7.45
C ALA A 375 -22.65 -7.61 -8.48
N SER A 376 -21.94 -8.42 -9.27
CA SER A 376 -22.52 -9.29 -10.30
C SER A 376 -23.26 -10.49 -9.70
N LEU A 377 -22.79 -11.02 -8.57
CA LEU A 377 -23.42 -12.14 -7.87
C LEU A 377 -24.65 -11.71 -7.04
N LYS A 378 -24.93 -10.40 -6.94
CA LYS A 378 -26.05 -9.82 -6.15
C LYS A 378 -26.08 -10.33 -4.70
N VAL A 379 -24.92 -10.59 -4.10
CA VAL A 379 -24.79 -11.13 -2.75
C VAL A 379 -24.48 -9.99 -1.79
N VAL A 380 -25.11 -10.03 -0.59
CA VAL A 380 -24.73 -9.15 0.51
C VAL A 380 -23.35 -9.61 1.02
N SER A 381 -22.30 -8.91 0.61
CA SER A 381 -20.93 -9.18 1.03
C SER A 381 -20.12 -7.88 1.08
N THR A 382 -19.08 -7.86 1.92
CA THR A 382 -18.16 -6.76 1.98
C THR A 382 -16.87 -7.10 1.23
N THR A 383 -16.57 -6.34 0.17
CA THR A 383 -15.30 -6.41 -0.57
C THR A 383 -14.10 -6.40 0.37
N VAL A 384 -14.14 -5.55 1.39
CA VAL A 384 -13.10 -5.38 2.40
C VAL A 384 -12.77 -6.70 3.11
N PHE A 385 -13.77 -7.53 3.44
CA PHE A 385 -13.53 -8.81 4.11
C PHE A 385 -12.67 -9.76 3.27
N LEU A 386 -12.99 -9.90 1.97
CA LEU A 386 -12.22 -10.77 1.07
C LEU A 386 -10.81 -10.23 0.82
N ILE A 387 -10.65 -8.91 0.70
CA ILE A 387 -9.34 -8.28 0.53
C ILE A 387 -8.47 -8.53 1.76
N TYR A 388 -8.98 -8.28 2.97
CA TYR A 388 -8.23 -8.54 4.20
C TYR A 388 -7.88 -10.01 4.39
N LEU A 389 -8.80 -10.91 4.01
CA LEU A 389 -8.54 -12.34 4.06
C LEU A 389 -7.41 -12.73 3.10
N ALA A 390 -7.47 -12.27 1.85
CA ALA A 390 -6.44 -12.53 0.84
C ALA A 390 -5.08 -11.91 1.24
N ASP A 391 -5.06 -10.69 1.76
CA ASP A 391 -3.88 -10.02 2.29
C ASP A 391 -3.22 -10.84 3.43
N SER A 392 -4.03 -11.33 4.37
CA SER A 392 -3.53 -12.10 5.52
C SER A 392 -2.82 -13.38 5.06
N PHE A 393 -3.41 -14.10 4.10
CA PHE A 393 -2.76 -15.28 3.51
C PHE A 393 -1.55 -14.90 2.64
N GLY A 394 -1.57 -13.75 1.99
CA GLY A 394 -0.44 -13.22 1.24
C GLY A 394 0.79 -12.99 2.13
N TYR A 395 0.62 -12.31 3.24
CA TYR A 395 1.72 -12.09 4.20
C TYR A 395 2.16 -13.35 4.90
N LEU A 396 1.25 -14.28 5.21
CA LEU A 396 1.60 -15.60 5.72
C LEU A 396 2.46 -16.36 4.72
N GLY A 397 2.07 -16.39 3.45
CA GLY A 397 2.85 -17.01 2.37
C GLY A 397 4.24 -16.39 2.21
N THR A 398 4.34 -15.05 2.30
CA THR A 398 5.61 -14.34 2.27
C THR A 398 6.51 -14.75 3.44
N THR A 399 5.95 -14.81 4.65
CA THR A 399 6.66 -15.27 5.85
C THR A 399 7.24 -16.68 5.65
N VAL A 400 6.41 -17.61 5.14
CA VAL A 400 6.86 -18.99 4.87
C VAL A 400 8.00 -19.02 3.85
N VAL A 401 7.90 -18.27 2.75
CA VAL A 401 8.95 -18.24 1.70
C VAL A 401 10.25 -17.69 2.26
N PHE A 402 10.23 -16.65 3.07
CA PHE A 402 11.45 -16.09 3.68
C PHE A 402 12.06 -17.02 4.73
N LEU A 403 11.24 -17.72 5.52
CA LEU A 403 11.72 -18.76 6.43
C LEU A 403 12.38 -19.91 5.67
N VAL A 404 11.75 -20.39 4.60
CA VAL A 404 12.32 -21.43 3.75
C VAL A 404 13.65 -20.98 3.15
N LYS A 405 13.74 -19.73 2.65
CA LYS A 405 15.00 -19.16 2.12
C LYS A 405 16.10 -19.15 3.18
N ASN A 406 15.78 -18.79 4.44
CA ASN A 406 16.76 -18.71 5.51
C ASN A 406 17.26 -20.08 5.98
N PHE A 407 16.34 -21.06 6.13
CA PHE A 407 16.68 -22.38 6.69
C PHE A 407 17.03 -23.45 5.64
N SER A 408 16.71 -23.19 4.37
CA SER A 408 17.19 -24.08 3.32
C SER A 408 18.69 -23.82 3.10
N ASN A 409 19.49 -24.85 3.13
CA ASN A 409 20.92 -24.79 2.74
C ASN A 409 21.10 -24.47 1.24
N TRP A 410 20.12 -23.82 0.64
CA TRP A 410 20.17 -23.42 -0.76
C TRP A 410 20.89 -22.08 -0.83
N ASP A 411 22.11 -22.12 -1.32
CA ASP A 411 22.89 -20.91 -1.62
C ASP A 411 22.34 -20.25 -2.91
N ILE A 412 21.08 -19.77 -2.81
CA ILE A 412 20.37 -19.14 -3.91
C ILE A 412 20.48 -17.61 -3.74
N SER A 413 21.06 -16.95 -4.75
CA SER A 413 21.10 -15.49 -4.82
C SER A 413 19.70 -14.87 -4.88
N TRP A 414 19.54 -13.63 -4.41
CA TRP A 414 18.26 -12.92 -4.45
C TRP A 414 17.73 -12.78 -5.89
N THR A 415 18.61 -12.49 -6.84
CA THR A 415 18.27 -12.42 -8.27
C THR A 415 17.73 -13.75 -8.79
N SER A 416 18.40 -14.86 -8.50
CA SER A 416 17.92 -16.21 -8.89
C SER A 416 16.58 -16.55 -8.26
N MET A 417 16.36 -16.12 -7.00
CA MET A 417 15.08 -16.30 -6.32
C MET A 417 13.97 -15.51 -7.00
N VAL A 418 14.21 -14.25 -7.38
CA VAL A 418 13.23 -13.42 -8.10
C VAL A 418 12.93 -14.01 -9.48
N VAL A 419 13.94 -14.48 -10.22
CA VAL A 419 13.76 -15.15 -11.53
C VAL A 419 12.83 -16.37 -11.40
N ARG A 420 13.13 -17.29 -10.48
CA ARG A 420 12.31 -18.49 -10.26
C ARG A 420 10.90 -18.15 -9.80
N THR A 421 10.79 -17.24 -8.82
CA THR A 421 9.48 -16.84 -8.27
C THR A 421 8.64 -16.11 -9.32
N SER A 422 9.23 -15.28 -10.18
CA SER A 422 8.53 -14.60 -11.26
C SER A 422 7.85 -15.59 -12.22
N ILE A 423 8.55 -16.63 -12.62
CA ILE A 423 7.99 -17.68 -13.51
C ILE A 423 6.90 -18.46 -12.78
N ILE A 424 7.16 -18.93 -11.55
CA ILE A 424 6.21 -19.74 -10.77
C ILE A 424 4.92 -18.92 -10.51
N VAL A 425 5.04 -17.68 -10.05
CA VAL A 425 3.90 -16.81 -9.76
C VAL A 425 3.17 -16.42 -11.05
N GLY A 426 3.89 -16.21 -12.15
CA GLY A 426 3.28 -15.97 -13.45
C GLY A 426 2.40 -17.15 -13.88
N VAL A 427 2.90 -18.38 -13.79
CA VAL A 427 2.12 -19.61 -14.09
C VAL A 427 0.93 -19.75 -13.14
N ILE A 428 1.14 -19.63 -11.83
CA ILE A 428 0.05 -19.69 -10.84
C ILE A 428 -1.02 -18.63 -11.15
N SER A 429 -0.63 -17.41 -11.49
CA SER A 429 -1.54 -16.32 -11.81
C SER A 429 -2.41 -16.62 -13.02
N VAL A 430 -1.81 -17.11 -14.11
CA VAL A 430 -2.56 -17.48 -15.32
C VAL A 430 -3.51 -18.64 -15.04
N LEU A 431 -3.04 -19.70 -14.39
CA LEU A 431 -3.87 -20.87 -14.08
C LEU A 431 -5.03 -20.52 -13.15
N THR A 432 -4.74 -19.83 -12.05
CA THR A 432 -5.76 -19.50 -11.06
C THR A 432 -6.79 -18.53 -11.60
N ILE A 433 -6.41 -17.50 -12.37
CA ILE A 433 -7.38 -16.54 -12.92
C ILE A 433 -8.30 -17.19 -13.97
N VAL A 434 -7.80 -18.14 -14.76
CA VAL A 434 -8.63 -18.92 -15.70
C VAL A 434 -9.62 -19.82 -14.93
N LEU A 435 -9.19 -20.44 -13.82
CA LEU A 435 -10.06 -21.24 -12.97
C LEU A 435 -11.11 -20.36 -12.26
N ILE A 436 -10.73 -19.17 -11.77
CA ILE A 436 -11.64 -18.18 -11.18
C ILE A 436 -12.70 -17.78 -12.21
N TYR A 437 -12.28 -17.45 -13.43
CA TYR A 437 -13.22 -17.10 -14.51
C TYR A 437 -14.22 -18.23 -14.78
N ARG A 438 -13.76 -19.49 -14.93
CA ARG A 438 -14.61 -20.65 -15.17
C ARG A 438 -15.58 -20.89 -14.01
N TYR A 439 -15.10 -20.83 -12.77
CA TYR A 439 -15.89 -21.03 -11.57
C TYR A 439 -17.02 -20.01 -11.46
N PHE A 440 -16.70 -18.72 -11.51
CA PHE A 440 -17.68 -17.66 -11.31
C PHE A 440 -18.60 -17.46 -12.52
N ARG A 441 -18.15 -17.73 -13.74
CA ARG A 441 -19.03 -17.76 -14.92
C ARG A 441 -20.15 -18.80 -14.76
N LYS A 442 -19.85 -19.99 -14.24
CA LYS A 442 -20.85 -21.01 -13.94
C LYS A 442 -21.87 -20.51 -12.90
N GLN A 443 -21.41 -19.85 -11.85
CA GLN A 443 -22.27 -19.28 -10.82
C GLN A 443 -23.15 -18.14 -11.34
N LEU A 444 -22.60 -17.24 -12.18
CA LEU A 444 -23.35 -16.13 -12.79
C LEU A 444 -24.45 -16.65 -13.72
N ASN A 445 -24.15 -17.64 -14.55
CA ASN A 445 -25.15 -18.24 -15.44
C ASN A 445 -26.28 -18.94 -14.66
N SER A 446 -25.99 -19.54 -13.50
CA SER A 446 -27.04 -20.15 -12.68
C SER A 446 -27.98 -19.13 -12.02
N ILE A 447 -27.52 -17.91 -11.77
CA ILE A 447 -28.32 -16.82 -11.22
C ILE A 447 -29.28 -16.27 -12.30
N ASP A 448 -28.82 -16.17 -13.56
CA ASP A 448 -29.63 -15.67 -14.69
C ASP A 448 -30.75 -16.66 -15.08
N LEU A 449 -30.62 -17.95 -14.73
CA LEU A 449 -31.63 -18.97 -15.03
C LEU A 449 -32.77 -19.01 -14.00
N ILE A 450 -32.68 -18.27 -12.89
CA ILE A 450 -33.79 -18.14 -11.94
C ILE A 450 -34.71 -17.05 -12.48
N PRO A 451 -35.94 -17.38 -12.93
CA PRO A 451 -36.90 -16.38 -13.40
C PRO A 451 -37.13 -15.37 -12.28
N HIS A 452 -37.07 -14.09 -12.57
CA HIS A 452 -37.58 -13.07 -11.68
C HIS A 452 -39.08 -13.31 -11.54
N THR A 453 -39.50 -14.05 -10.52
CA THR A 453 -40.88 -13.98 -10.06
C THR A 453 -41.05 -12.55 -9.57
N ASN A 454 -41.70 -11.75 -10.39
CA ASN A 454 -42.19 -10.43 -10.04
C ASN A 454 -43.11 -10.59 -8.82
N ASP A 455 -42.70 -10.04 -7.67
CA ASP A 455 -43.58 -9.60 -6.60
C ASP A 455 -43.36 -8.11 -6.35
#